data_7f7516d2294a317ba0664d1f85a7739a
#
_entry.id   7f7516d2294a317ba0664d1f85a7739a
#
_cell.length_a   1.000
_cell.length_b   1.000
_cell.length_c   1.000
_cell.angle_alpha   90.00
_cell.angle_beta   90.00
_cell.angle_gamma   90.00
#
_symmetry.space_group_name_H-M   'P 1'
#
loop_
_entity.id
_entity.type
_entity.pdbx_description
1 polymer ?
#
loop_
_entity_poly.entity_id
_entity_poly.type
_entity_poly.pdbx_seq_one_letter_code
_entity_poly.pdbx_strand_id
1 'polypeptide(L)'
;MKIFGFKSMILAVMSILFVSQVSLSAQEQDDKIPTPEEMAAKEADRLASLLKLDPGQVFYVDSTLQHDYAAWQAEVEKLQKSRVSNYDIYNDVRDKWMEQIDNTYRKIFNDTQWAAYLKSGAGKNQKAREKRKAKVEKANATRQEK
;
A
#
# COMPACT_ATOMS: atom_id res chain seq x y z
N MET A 1 -14.41 -0.37 -74.79
CA MET A 1 -13.99 -1.13 -73.63
C MET A 1 -13.37 -0.17 -72.63
N LYS A 2 -14.06 0.09 -71.51
CA LYS A 2 -13.78 1.22 -70.61
C LYS A 2 -12.69 0.81 -69.63
N ILE A 3 -11.55 1.46 -69.68
CA ILE A 3 -10.50 1.39 -68.65
C ILE A 3 -10.80 2.50 -67.64
N PHE A 4 -11.72 2.20 -66.76
CA PHE A 4 -11.98 3.03 -65.58
C PHE A 4 -11.53 2.26 -64.34
N GLY A 5 -10.64 2.79 -63.57
CA GLY A 5 -10.62 2.39 -62.18
C GLY A 5 -9.26 2.14 -61.53
N PHE A 6 -8.11 2.31 -62.19
CA PHE A 6 -6.84 2.06 -61.48
C PHE A 6 -6.24 3.27 -60.77
N LYS A 7 -6.65 4.47 -61.16
CA LYS A 7 -6.16 5.72 -60.53
C LYS A 7 -6.95 6.15 -59.29
N SER A 8 -8.20 5.62 -59.10
CA SER A 8 -9.04 5.98 -57.98
C SER A 8 -8.76 5.11 -56.73
N MET A 9 -8.11 3.98 -56.92
CA MET A 9 -7.83 3.02 -55.82
C MET A 9 -6.51 3.37 -55.08
N ILE A 10 -5.64 4.14 -55.68
CA ILE A 10 -4.37 4.56 -55.07
C ILE A 10 -4.57 5.73 -54.10
N LEU A 11 -5.60 6.55 -54.31
CA LEU A 11 -5.91 7.70 -53.42
C LEU A 11 -6.65 7.27 -52.12
N ALA A 12 -7.30 6.13 -52.12
CA ALA A 12 -8.01 5.61 -50.92
C ALA A 12 -7.08 4.89 -49.95
N VAL A 13 -5.92 4.40 -50.41
CA VAL A 13 -4.96 3.67 -49.55
C VAL A 13 -4.01 4.62 -48.82
N MET A 14 -3.83 5.84 -49.32
CA MET A 14 -2.96 6.82 -48.67
C MET A 14 -3.61 7.59 -47.52
N SER A 15 -4.94 7.46 -47.31
CA SER A 15 -5.65 8.15 -46.22
C SER A 15 -5.73 7.35 -44.90
N ILE A 16 -5.24 6.10 -44.89
CA ILE A 16 -5.32 5.21 -43.70
C ILE A 16 -3.99 5.21 -42.89
N LEU A 17 -2.93 5.82 -43.38
CA LEU A 17 -1.62 5.83 -42.72
C LEU A 17 -1.36 7.04 -41.83
N PHE A 18 -2.37 7.90 -41.58
CA PHE A 18 -2.15 9.13 -40.80
C PHE A 18 -2.92 9.15 -39.44
N VAL A 19 -3.40 8.00 -38.96
CA VAL A 19 -3.99 7.89 -37.63
C VAL A 19 -3.33 6.75 -36.89
N SER A 20 -2.13 6.93 -36.43
CA SER A 20 -1.53 6.11 -35.39
C SER A 20 -0.23 6.74 -34.85
N GLN A 21 -0.27 8.03 -34.57
CA GLN A 21 0.64 8.61 -33.59
C GLN A 21 -0.15 8.80 -32.28
N VAL A 22 -0.80 7.74 -31.84
CA VAL A 22 -1.06 7.60 -30.42
C VAL A 22 0.32 7.34 -29.85
N SER A 23 0.91 8.38 -29.28
CA SER A 23 2.03 8.24 -28.36
C SER A 23 1.58 7.26 -27.29
N LEU A 24 1.95 5.99 -27.45
CA LEU A 24 2.11 5.10 -26.32
C LEU A 24 3.26 5.73 -25.52
N SER A 25 2.92 6.67 -24.66
CA SER A 25 3.66 6.82 -23.42
C SER A 25 3.43 5.49 -22.69
N ALA A 26 4.25 4.51 -23.03
CA ALA A 26 4.54 3.44 -22.11
C ALA A 26 5.06 4.19 -20.87
N GLN A 27 4.19 4.41 -19.89
CA GLN A 27 4.63 4.52 -18.52
C GLN A 27 5.40 3.21 -18.31
N GLU A 28 6.72 3.29 -18.40
CA GLU A 28 7.58 2.38 -17.69
C GLU A 28 7.12 2.53 -16.22
N GLN A 29 6.19 1.71 -15.84
CA GLN A 29 5.93 1.40 -14.45
C GLN A 29 7.23 0.73 -14.03
N ASP A 30 8.11 1.56 -13.47
CA ASP A 30 9.33 1.10 -12.82
C ASP A 30 8.83 0.12 -11.76
N ASP A 31 9.04 -1.19 -11.97
CA ASP A 31 8.64 -2.27 -11.06
C ASP A 31 9.48 -2.24 -9.76
N LYS A 32 10.00 -1.07 -9.44
CA LYS A 32 10.74 -0.79 -8.24
C LYS A 32 9.82 -0.91 -7.02
N ILE A 33 10.18 -1.79 -6.11
CA ILE A 33 9.51 -1.89 -4.81
C ILE A 33 9.63 -0.52 -4.12
N PRO A 34 8.50 0.11 -3.73
CA PRO A 34 8.54 1.42 -3.08
C PRO A 34 9.37 1.39 -1.79
N THR A 35 10.14 2.43 -1.54
CA THR A 35 10.89 2.56 -0.29
C THR A 35 9.93 2.83 0.89
N PRO A 36 10.35 2.60 2.15
CA PRO A 36 9.54 2.95 3.32
C PRO A 36 9.11 4.42 3.32
N GLU A 37 9.99 5.31 2.90
CA GLU A 37 9.72 6.74 2.80
C GLU A 37 8.64 7.04 1.76
N GLU A 38 8.72 6.42 0.58
CA GLU A 38 7.71 6.57 -0.47
C GLU A 38 6.35 6.02 -0.02
N MET A 39 6.34 4.88 0.68
CA MET A 39 5.13 4.31 1.25
C MET A 39 4.55 5.20 2.35
N ALA A 40 5.40 5.75 3.22
CA ALA A 40 5.00 6.63 4.30
C ALA A 40 4.37 7.93 3.77
N ALA A 41 5.02 8.58 2.82
CA ALA A 41 4.52 9.81 2.20
C ALA A 41 3.15 9.58 1.53
N LYS A 42 3.03 8.53 0.74
CA LYS A 42 1.76 8.18 0.08
C LYS A 42 0.63 7.90 1.07
N GLU A 43 0.90 7.21 2.15
CA GLU A 43 -0.11 6.92 3.18
C GLU A 43 -0.45 8.17 4.00
N ALA A 44 0.53 9.02 4.32
CA ALA A 44 0.30 10.29 5.00
C ALA A 44 -0.60 11.21 4.18
N ASP A 45 -0.35 11.36 2.87
CA ASP A 45 -1.19 12.13 1.95
C ASP A 45 -2.62 11.58 1.87
N ARG A 46 -2.75 10.26 1.80
CA ARG A 46 -4.06 9.59 1.80
C ARG A 46 -4.85 9.87 3.07
N LEU A 47 -4.19 9.77 4.24
CA LEU A 47 -4.83 10.02 5.53
C LEU A 47 -5.14 11.50 5.72
N ALA A 48 -4.24 12.38 5.32
CA ALA A 48 -4.46 13.84 5.37
C ALA A 48 -5.74 14.23 4.62
N SER A 49 -5.91 13.71 3.42
CA SER A 49 -7.08 13.95 2.58
C SER A 49 -8.35 13.32 3.15
N LEU A 50 -8.28 12.04 3.54
CA LEU A 50 -9.42 11.26 4.03
C LEU A 50 -9.98 11.81 5.34
N LEU A 51 -9.09 12.17 6.28
CA LEU A 51 -9.44 12.56 7.64
C LEU A 51 -9.46 14.08 7.83
N LYS A 52 -9.13 14.85 6.79
CA LYS A 52 -9.00 16.31 6.83
C LYS A 52 -8.09 16.74 7.99
N LEU A 53 -6.88 16.19 8.00
CA LEU A 53 -5.90 16.45 9.03
C LEU A 53 -5.40 17.91 8.95
N ASP A 54 -5.17 18.53 10.09
CA ASP A 54 -4.45 19.80 10.14
C ASP A 54 -2.93 19.60 9.89
N PRO A 55 -2.18 20.67 9.59
CA PRO A 55 -0.75 20.56 9.28
C PRO A 55 0.08 19.90 10.39
N GLY A 56 -0.27 20.13 11.66
CA GLY A 56 0.39 19.49 12.80
C GLY A 56 0.14 17.99 12.83
N GLN A 57 -1.11 17.58 12.62
CA GLN A 57 -1.47 16.15 12.52
C GLN A 57 -0.78 15.47 11.33
N VAL A 58 -0.71 16.13 10.16
CA VAL A 58 0.00 15.60 8.98
C VAL A 58 1.46 15.35 9.30
N PHE A 59 2.14 16.32 9.95
CA PHE A 59 3.53 16.16 10.36
C PHE A 59 3.74 14.95 11.26
N TYR A 60 2.89 14.78 12.27
CA TYR A 60 3.00 13.64 13.20
C TYR A 60 2.70 12.31 12.52
N VAL A 61 1.71 12.25 11.61
CA VAL A 61 1.38 11.05 10.83
C VAL A 61 2.54 10.66 9.94
N ASP A 62 3.08 11.60 9.17
CA ASP A 62 4.21 11.36 8.26
C ASP A 62 5.46 10.90 9.03
N SER A 63 5.83 11.62 10.09
CA SER A 63 6.98 11.25 10.93
C SER A 63 6.82 9.86 11.56
N THR A 64 5.61 9.52 12.03
CA THR A 64 5.33 8.18 12.59
C THR A 64 5.51 7.10 11.53
N LEU A 65 4.95 7.30 10.34
CA LEU A 65 5.04 6.33 9.26
C LEU A 65 6.47 6.15 8.76
N GLN A 66 7.22 7.23 8.58
CA GLN A 66 8.62 7.15 8.15
C GLN A 66 9.45 6.32 9.15
N HIS A 67 9.31 6.62 10.44
CA HIS A 67 10.01 5.88 11.49
C HIS A 67 9.60 4.40 11.53
N ASP A 68 8.30 4.14 11.60
CA ASP A 68 7.78 2.80 11.88
C ASP A 68 7.90 1.88 10.65
N TYR A 69 7.76 2.40 9.42
CA TYR A 69 7.99 1.61 8.21
C TYR A 69 9.46 1.27 8.00
N ALA A 70 10.38 2.20 8.28
CA ALA A 70 11.81 1.92 8.23
C ALA A 70 12.22 0.86 9.26
N ALA A 71 11.71 0.96 10.48
CA ALA A 71 11.96 -0.01 11.54
C ALA A 71 11.36 -1.39 11.22
N TRP A 72 10.13 -1.42 10.67
CA TRP A 72 9.50 -2.64 10.19
C TRP A 72 10.34 -3.31 9.09
N GLN A 73 10.77 -2.55 8.08
CA GLN A 73 11.63 -3.08 7.02
C GLN A 73 12.93 -3.66 7.59
N ALA A 74 13.60 -2.95 8.49
CA ALA A 74 14.85 -3.43 9.11
C ALA A 74 14.63 -4.76 9.87
N GLU A 75 13.50 -4.92 10.56
CA GLU A 75 13.16 -6.16 11.26
C GLU A 75 12.90 -7.32 10.28
N VAL A 76 12.16 -7.05 9.19
CA VAL A 76 11.94 -8.04 8.10
C VAL A 76 13.23 -8.45 7.44
N GLU A 77 14.12 -7.51 7.10
CA GLU A 77 15.43 -7.83 6.53
C GLU A 77 16.29 -8.71 7.44
N LYS A 78 16.25 -8.45 8.75
CA LYS A 78 16.94 -9.29 9.74
C LYS A 78 16.43 -10.73 9.71
N LEU A 79 15.11 -10.93 9.64
CA LEU A 79 14.51 -12.25 9.52
C LEU A 79 14.92 -12.94 8.21
N GLN A 80 14.95 -12.23 7.10
CA GLN A 80 15.36 -12.75 5.80
C GLN A 80 16.86 -13.16 5.82
N LYS A 81 17.73 -12.31 6.35
CA LYS A 81 19.16 -12.63 6.53
C LYS A 81 19.38 -13.86 7.41
N SER A 82 18.54 -14.05 8.40
CA SER A 82 18.54 -15.23 9.28
C SER A 82 17.84 -16.45 8.66
N ARG A 83 17.40 -16.36 7.41
CA ARG A 83 16.69 -17.42 6.64
C ARG A 83 15.46 -17.97 7.36
N VAL A 84 14.75 -17.11 8.10
CA VAL A 84 13.47 -17.47 8.71
C VAL A 84 12.44 -17.70 7.61
N SER A 85 11.91 -18.91 7.50
CA SER A 85 10.91 -19.30 6.48
C SER A 85 9.47 -19.34 7.01
N ASN A 86 9.28 -19.22 8.32
CA ASN A 86 7.95 -19.25 8.91
C ASN A 86 7.20 -17.95 8.66
N TYR A 87 6.15 -18.01 7.85
CA TYR A 87 5.33 -16.87 7.49
C TYR A 87 4.62 -16.22 8.67
N ASP A 88 4.26 -16.98 9.71
CA ASP A 88 3.59 -16.43 10.89
C ASP A 88 4.48 -15.41 11.63
N ILE A 89 5.81 -15.61 11.66
CA ILE A 89 6.74 -14.67 12.28
C ILE A 89 6.73 -13.32 11.55
N TYR A 90 6.66 -13.33 10.22
CA TYR A 90 6.55 -12.09 9.43
C TYR A 90 5.20 -11.38 9.67
N ASN A 91 4.13 -12.14 9.83
CA ASN A 91 2.84 -11.57 10.21
C ASN A 91 2.86 -10.94 11.61
N ASP A 92 3.50 -11.60 12.58
CA ASP A 92 3.62 -11.07 13.95
C ASP A 92 4.41 -9.76 13.97
N VAL A 93 5.52 -9.68 13.22
CA VAL A 93 6.30 -8.45 13.06
C VAL A 93 5.46 -7.34 12.43
N ARG A 94 4.76 -7.63 11.34
CA ARG A 94 3.85 -6.66 10.72
C ARG A 94 2.77 -6.20 11.68
N ASP A 95 2.13 -7.12 12.37
CA ASP A 95 1.02 -6.83 13.27
C ASP A 95 1.48 -5.98 14.46
N LYS A 96 2.67 -6.21 14.99
CA LYS A 96 3.31 -5.39 16.02
C LYS A 96 3.47 -3.92 15.56
N TRP A 97 4.02 -3.70 14.38
CA TRP A 97 4.24 -2.35 13.87
C TRP A 97 2.94 -1.64 13.51
N MET A 98 1.97 -2.35 12.94
CA MET A 98 0.65 -1.78 12.66
C MET A 98 -0.12 -1.43 13.95
N GLU A 99 0.02 -2.21 15.02
CA GLU A 99 -0.56 -1.89 16.34
C GLU A 99 0.09 -0.63 16.93
N GLN A 100 1.41 -0.48 16.79
CA GLN A 100 2.13 0.72 17.24
C GLN A 100 1.65 1.98 16.51
N ILE A 101 1.53 1.92 15.18
CA ILE A 101 0.99 3.01 14.35
C ILE A 101 -0.43 3.38 14.81
N ASP A 102 -1.32 2.40 14.95
CA ASP A 102 -2.69 2.61 15.41
C ASP A 102 -2.75 3.29 16.78
N ASN A 103 -1.89 2.86 17.71
CA ASN A 103 -1.79 3.45 19.06
C ASN A 103 -1.31 4.91 19.02
N THR A 104 -0.41 5.22 18.11
CA THR A 104 0.05 6.61 17.88
C THR A 104 -1.07 7.45 17.26
N TYR A 105 -1.76 6.93 16.26
CA TYR A 105 -2.87 7.61 15.61
C TYR A 105 -4.04 7.88 16.54
N ARG A 106 -4.32 6.96 17.49
CA ARG A 106 -5.38 7.19 18.50
C ARG A 106 -5.10 8.41 19.37
N LYS A 107 -3.82 8.78 19.54
CA LYS A 107 -3.43 9.99 20.29
C LYS A 107 -3.47 11.26 19.45
N ILE A 108 -3.28 11.14 18.13
CA ILE A 108 -3.22 12.26 17.20
C ILE A 108 -4.62 12.64 16.69
N PHE A 109 -5.47 11.65 16.40
CA PHE A 109 -6.78 11.86 15.81
C PHE A 109 -7.84 12.19 16.87
N ASN A 110 -8.70 13.14 16.55
CA ASN A 110 -9.93 13.35 17.33
C ASN A 110 -10.91 12.18 17.08
N ASP A 111 -11.99 12.13 17.84
CA ASP A 111 -12.93 11.01 17.77
C ASP A 111 -13.62 10.84 16.41
N THR A 112 -13.91 11.95 15.70
CA THR A 112 -14.49 11.91 14.35
C THR A 112 -13.48 11.36 13.34
N GLN A 113 -12.23 11.82 13.39
CA GLN A 113 -11.15 11.35 12.53
C GLN A 113 -10.84 9.87 12.82
N TRP A 114 -10.79 9.48 14.09
CA TRP A 114 -10.59 8.10 14.49
C TRP A 114 -11.69 7.18 13.96
N ALA A 115 -12.95 7.58 14.09
CA ALA A 115 -14.07 6.81 13.56
C ALA A 115 -14.00 6.66 12.03
N ALA A 116 -13.61 7.71 11.31
CA ALA A 116 -13.40 7.67 9.87
C ALA A 116 -12.21 6.78 9.49
N TYR A 117 -11.11 6.84 10.23
CA TYR A 117 -9.96 5.95 10.08
C TYR A 117 -10.36 4.48 10.21
N LEU A 118 -11.08 4.11 11.26
CA LEU A 118 -11.57 2.74 11.45
C LEU A 118 -12.46 2.27 10.30
N LYS A 119 -13.33 3.14 9.79
CA LYS A 119 -14.21 2.84 8.64
C LYS A 119 -13.44 2.65 7.33
N SER A 120 -12.27 3.26 7.17
CA SER A 120 -11.45 3.14 5.95
C SER A 120 -10.76 1.78 5.77
N GLY A 121 -11.03 0.83 6.63
CA GLY A 121 -10.47 -0.52 6.63
C GLY A 121 -9.59 -0.84 7.83
N ALA A 122 -9.09 0.17 8.54
CA ALA A 122 -8.24 -0.02 9.71
C ALA A 122 -8.94 -0.86 10.80
N GLY A 123 -10.22 -0.61 11.08
CA GLY A 123 -10.98 -1.38 12.06
C GLY A 123 -11.12 -2.88 11.72
N LYS A 124 -11.22 -3.22 10.42
CA LYS A 124 -11.19 -4.63 9.97
C LYS A 124 -9.82 -5.25 10.23
N ASN A 125 -8.76 -4.50 9.93
CA ASN A 125 -7.38 -4.95 10.13
C ASN A 125 -7.06 -5.14 11.62
N GLN A 126 -7.49 -4.23 12.48
CA GLN A 126 -7.35 -4.35 13.94
C GLN A 126 -8.00 -5.62 14.47
N LYS A 127 -9.28 -5.87 14.14
CA LYS A 127 -9.98 -7.10 14.52
C LYS A 127 -9.28 -8.36 14.01
N ALA A 128 -8.70 -8.32 12.81
CA ALA A 128 -7.95 -9.46 12.29
C ALA A 128 -6.66 -9.72 13.07
N ARG A 129 -5.93 -8.66 13.49
CA ARG A 129 -4.75 -8.78 14.38
C ARG A 129 -5.13 -9.36 15.74
N GLU A 130 -6.15 -8.82 16.39
CA GLU A 130 -6.64 -9.32 17.68
C GLU A 130 -6.99 -10.81 17.61
N LYS A 131 -7.65 -11.23 16.53
CA LYS A 131 -7.99 -12.65 16.31
C LYS A 131 -6.76 -13.54 16.17
N ARG A 132 -5.70 -13.07 15.46
CA ARG A 132 -4.44 -13.82 15.35
C ARG A 132 -3.75 -13.92 16.71
N LYS A 133 -3.64 -12.82 17.44
CA LYS A 133 -3.05 -12.75 18.79
C LYS A 133 -3.74 -13.72 19.76
N ALA A 134 -5.06 -13.68 19.82
CA ALA A 134 -5.84 -14.61 20.66
C ALA A 134 -5.62 -16.10 20.30
N LYS A 135 -5.44 -16.40 18.99
CA LYS A 135 -5.15 -17.76 18.53
C LYS A 135 -3.77 -18.24 19.03
N VAL A 136 -2.76 -17.37 18.97
CA VAL A 136 -1.39 -17.68 19.45
C VAL A 136 -1.39 -17.87 20.96
N GLU A 137 -2.03 -16.98 21.71
CA GLU A 137 -2.14 -17.07 23.18
C GLU A 137 -2.80 -18.38 23.60
N LYS A 138 -3.90 -18.77 22.96
CA LYS A 138 -4.58 -20.04 23.23
C LYS A 138 -3.69 -21.25 22.94
N ALA A 139 -2.94 -21.23 21.85
CA ALA A 139 -2.02 -22.31 21.50
C ALA A 139 -0.87 -22.44 22.51
N ASN A 140 -0.35 -21.32 23.01
CA ASN A 140 0.70 -21.31 24.03
C ASN A 140 0.20 -21.79 25.38
N ALA A 141 -0.99 -21.39 25.82
CA ALA A 141 -1.63 -21.91 27.06
C ALA A 141 -1.76 -23.44 27.04
N THR A 142 -2.26 -23.99 25.92
CA THR A 142 -2.41 -25.43 25.75
C THR A 142 -1.10 -26.23 25.81
N ARG A 143 0.04 -25.57 25.43
CA ARG A 143 1.37 -26.18 25.50
C ARG A 143 1.96 -26.20 26.93
N GLN A 144 1.58 -25.25 27.77
CA GLN A 144 2.08 -25.15 29.14
C GLN A 144 1.34 -26.12 30.11
N GLU A 145 0.16 -26.60 29.71
CA GLU A 145 -0.64 -27.57 30.50
C GLU A 145 -0.27 -29.04 30.23
N LYS A 146 0.69 -29.29 29.32
CA LYS A 146 1.18 -30.65 29.00
C LYS A 146 2.60 -30.88 29.50
#